data_6e1bc47f64e818962dd6f82f4473e077
#
_entry.id   6e1bc47f64e818962dd6f82f4473e077
#
_cell.length_a   1.000
_cell.length_b   1.000
_cell.length_c   1.000
_cell.angle_alpha   90.00
_cell.angle_beta   90.00
_cell.angle_gamma   90.00
#
_symmetry.space_group_name_H-M   'P 1'
#
loop_
_entity.id
_entity.type
_entity.pdbx_description
1 polymer ?
#
loop_
_entity_poly.entity_id
_entity_poly.type
_entity_poly.pdbx_seq_one_letter_code
_entity_poly.pdbx_strand_id
1 'polypeptide(L)'
;MKTICIVSNYAESAKEQDNQITENPIFFLKPETALLRKNQPFFYPEFSKNIHHEVELVYRICRVGKNISQRFAHRYYDAVGVGVSFTARDILEQCKTQGLPWEIAKAFDNSTAISDNFIEIAQLPNINEICFRLERDSAVVQHGKSSEMIFNIDKIIAYVSKFVMLKIGDLIFTGTPAGT
;
A
#
# COMPACT_ATOMS: atom_id res chain seq x y z
N MET A 1 -6.76 13.46 5.93
CA MET A 1 -6.08 12.14 5.99
C MET A 1 -5.42 11.87 4.63
N LYS A 2 -4.27 11.21 4.58
CA LYS A 2 -3.63 10.79 3.33
C LYS A 2 -3.31 9.30 3.38
N THR A 3 -3.26 8.70 2.21
CA THR A 3 -2.80 7.32 2.02
C THR A 3 -1.41 7.36 1.38
N ILE A 4 -0.46 6.69 2.02
CA ILE A 4 0.93 6.59 1.58
C ILE A 4 1.10 5.16 1.03
N CYS A 5 1.47 5.03 -0.24
CA CYS A 5 1.58 3.74 -0.92
C CYS A 5 3.04 3.48 -1.28
N ILE A 6 3.54 2.31 -0.90
CA ILE A 6 4.92 1.89 -1.17
C ILE A 6 4.96 1.05 -2.45
N VAL A 7 5.88 1.37 -3.34
CA VAL A 7 6.07 0.69 -4.61
C VAL A 7 7.15 -0.38 -4.47
N SER A 8 6.92 -1.56 -5.11
CA SER A 8 7.94 -2.61 -5.29
C SER A 8 8.58 -3.10 -3.98
N ASN A 9 7.78 -3.33 -2.94
CA ASN A 9 8.25 -3.76 -1.63
C ASN A 9 8.32 -5.30 -1.43
N TYR A 10 8.04 -6.06 -2.49
CA TYR A 10 8.19 -7.52 -2.54
C TYR A 10 9.03 -7.87 -3.77
N ALA A 11 10.07 -8.68 -3.60
CA ALA A 11 11.05 -8.95 -4.67
C ALA A 11 10.41 -9.63 -5.90
N GLU A 12 9.52 -10.61 -5.67
CA GLU A 12 8.84 -11.31 -6.76
C GLU A 12 7.87 -10.39 -7.51
N SER A 13 7.10 -9.57 -6.79
CA SER A 13 6.22 -8.57 -7.41
C SER A 13 7.01 -7.52 -8.19
N ALA A 14 8.13 -7.06 -7.67
CA ALA A 14 9.00 -6.12 -8.37
C ALA A 14 9.49 -6.71 -9.71
N LYS A 15 9.90 -7.98 -9.70
CA LYS A 15 10.33 -8.70 -10.90
C LYS A 15 9.19 -8.90 -11.90
N GLU A 16 8.00 -9.28 -11.43
CA GLU A 16 6.79 -9.45 -12.26
C GLU A 16 6.40 -8.15 -13.00
N GLN A 17 6.60 -7.01 -12.35
CA GLN A 17 6.24 -5.69 -12.87
C GLN A 17 7.40 -4.98 -13.58
N ASP A 18 8.54 -5.66 -13.78
CA ASP A 18 9.78 -5.11 -14.37
C ASP A 18 10.26 -3.82 -13.65
N ASN A 19 10.07 -3.80 -12.34
CA ASN A 19 10.51 -2.70 -11.49
C ASN A 19 11.87 -3.03 -10.85
N GLN A 20 12.73 -2.02 -10.77
CA GLN A 20 14.00 -2.16 -10.06
C GLN A 20 13.79 -2.11 -8.54
N ILE A 21 14.50 -2.98 -7.82
CA ILE A 21 14.59 -2.88 -6.36
C ILE A 21 15.57 -1.75 -6.04
N THR A 22 15.10 -0.78 -5.26
CA THR A 22 15.89 0.39 -4.87
C THR A 22 16.44 0.26 -3.46
N GLU A 23 17.44 1.04 -3.10
CA GLU A 23 18.02 1.08 -1.75
C GLU A 23 17.05 1.65 -0.70
N ASN A 24 16.21 2.57 -1.13
CA ASN A 24 15.24 3.26 -0.28
C ASN A 24 13.81 3.05 -0.80
N PRO A 25 12.78 3.12 0.08
CA PRO A 25 11.39 3.00 -0.34
C PRO A 25 11.00 4.06 -1.38
N ILE A 26 10.36 3.63 -2.47
CA ILE A 26 9.66 4.52 -3.39
C ILE A 26 8.23 4.62 -2.91
N PHE A 27 7.68 5.82 -2.84
CA PHE A 27 6.29 6.02 -2.42
C PHE A 27 5.60 7.12 -3.21
N PHE A 28 4.29 7.02 -3.26
CA PHE A 28 3.39 8.07 -3.76
C PHE A 28 2.22 8.25 -2.79
N LEU A 29 1.45 9.31 -2.98
CA LEU A 29 0.32 9.64 -2.11
C LEU A 29 -0.99 9.46 -2.88
N LYS A 30 -2.01 8.96 -2.19
CA LYS A 30 -3.39 9.00 -2.68
C LYS A 30 -4.22 9.96 -1.85
N PRO A 31 -5.11 10.75 -2.47
CA PRO A 31 -6.04 11.62 -1.77
C PRO A 31 -7.07 10.80 -0.98
N GLU A 32 -7.79 11.45 -0.09
CA GLU A 32 -8.85 10.81 0.70
C GLU A 32 -9.99 10.28 -0.18
N THR A 33 -10.28 10.92 -1.31
CA THR A 33 -11.30 10.49 -2.28
C THR A 33 -10.97 9.16 -2.96
N ALA A 34 -9.69 8.75 -2.94
CA ALA A 34 -9.30 7.43 -3.45
C ALA A 34 -9.75 6.27 -2.55
N LEU A 35 -10.15 6.54 -1.29
CA LEU A 35 -10.54 5.49 -0.33
C LEU A 35 -11.98 5.03 -0.55
N LEU A 36 -12.13 3.72 -0.78
CA LEU A 36 -13.40 2.99 -0.80
C LEU A 36 -13.56 2.24 0.54
N ARG A 37 -14.58 2.59 1.29
CA ARG A 37 -14.84 2.11 2.66
C ARG A 37 -16.18 1.38 2.74
N LYS A 38 -16.42 0.72 3.88
CA LYS A 38 -17.74 0.11 4.23
C LYS A 38 -18.20 -0.92 3.19
N ASN A 39 -17.26 -1.70 2.66
CA ASN A 39 -17.54 -2.72 1.65
C ASN A 39 -18.37 -2.20 0.45
N GLN A 40 -18.23 -0.93 0.12
CA GLN A 40 -18.88 -0.38 -1.08
C GLN A 40 -18.32 -1.06 -2.33
N PRO A 41 -19.15 -1.28 -3.36
CA PRO A 41 -18.70 -1.89 -4.59
C PRO A 41 -17.72 -0.95 -5.34
N PHE A 42 -16.65 -1.53 -5.85
CA PHE A 42 -15.78 -0.84 -6.80
C PHE A 42 -16.44 -0.86 -8.18
N PHE A 43 -16.67 0.32 -8.73
CA PHE A 43 -17.16 0.47 -10.10
C PHE A 43 -15.98 0.63 -11.06
N TYR A 44 -15.96 -0.20 -12.09
CA TYR A 44 -14.90 -0.18 -13.09
C TYR A 44 -14.94 1.17 -13.84
N PRO A 45 -13.83 1.94 -13.85
CA PRO A 45 -13.83 3.27 -14.46
C PRO A 45 -13.84 3.19 -15.99
N GLU A 46 -14.58 4.09 -16.64
CA GLU A 46 -14.69 4.12 -18.11
C GLU A 46 -13.37 4.49 -18.82
N PHE A 47 -12.46 5.19 -18.11
CA PHE A 47 -11.21 5.68 -18.67
C PHE A 47 -10.11 4.61 -18.80
N SER A 48 -10.29 3.41 -18.24
CA SER A 48 -9.32 2.31 -18.30
C SER A 48 -9.99 1.01 -18.69
N LYS A 49 -9.28 0.21 -19.47
CA LYS A 49 -9.71 -1.14 -19.87
C LYS A 49 -8.93 -2.25 -19.17
N ASN A 50 -7.97 -1.89 -18.32
CA ASN A 50 -7.08 -2.83 -17.67
C ASN A 50 -6.80 -2.40 -16.20
N ILE A 51 -7.70 -2.80 -15.30
CA ILE A 51 -7.56 -2.56 -13.86
C ILE A 51 -6.97 -3.79 -13.19
N HIS A 52 -5.82 -3.62 -12.54
CA HIS A 52 -5.20 -4.61 -11.69
C HIS A 52 -5.54 -4.40 -10.22
N HIS A 53 -5.60 -5.48 -9.47
CA HIS A 53 -5.76 -5.49 -8.01
C HIS A 53 -4.41 -5.74 -7.34
N GLU A 54 -4.16 -5.07 -6.23
CA GLU A 54 -2.92 -5.14 -5.47
C GLU A 54 -3.28 -5.26 -3.98
N VAL A 55 -3.31 -6.48 -3.41
CA VAL A 55 -3.58 -6.66 -1.98
C VAL A 55 -2.38 -6.25 -1.15
N GLU A 56 -2.62 -5.50 -0.08
CA GLU A 56 -1.55 -4.94 0.74
C GLU A 56 -1.88 -5.01 2.23
N LEU A 57 -0.86 -5.15 3.08
CA LEU A 57 -0.99 -4.81 4.50
C LEU A 57 -1.04 -3.29 4.65
N VAL A 58 -1.94 -2.84 5.52
CA VAL A 58 -2.21 -1.41 5.74
C VAL A 58 -2.00 -1.09 7.21
N TYR A 59 -1.04 -0.22 7.51
CA TYR A 59 -0.79 0.24 8.88
C TYR A 59 -1.45 1.59 9.12
N ARG A 60 -2.12 1.72 10.29
CA ARG A 60 -2.75 2.97 10.73
C ARG A 60 -1.79 3.78 11.59
N ILE A 61 -1.58 5.05 11.23
CA ILE A 61 -0.76 5.97 12.00
C ILE A 61 -1.54 6.50 13.21
N CYS A 62 -0.97 6.36 14.40
CA CYS A 62 -1.59 6.77 15.67
C CYS A 62 -0.95 8.01 16.31
N ARG A 63 0.15 8.54 15.74
CA ARG A 63 0.88 9.69 16.30
C ARG A 63 1.36 10.63 15.20
N VAL A 64 1.30 11.93 15.47
CA VAL A 64 1.89 12.97 14.60
C VAL A 64 3.42 12.91 14.70
N GLY A 65 4.12 12.95 13.55
CA GLY A 65 5.57 12.97 13.53
C GLY A 65 6.19 13.32 12.20
N LYS A 66 7.42 13.81 12.28
CA LYS A 66 8.31 14.09 11.13
C LYS A 66 9.75 13.78 11.54
N ASN A 67 10.59 13.36 10.57
CA ASN A 67 11.98 12.97 10.81
C ASN A 67 12.11 11.89 11.91
N ILE A 68 11.25 10.88 11.84
CA ILE A 68 11.17 9.81 12.84
C ILE A 68 12.37 8.89 12.65
N SER A 69 13.13 8.67 13.76
CA SER A 69 14.19 7.67 13.75
C SER A 69 13.58 6.25 13.69
N GLN A 70 14.16 5.35 12.90
CA GLN A 70 13.66 3.97 12.73
C GLN A 70 13.48 3.24 14.06
N ARG A 71 14.40 3.41 15.03
CA ARG A 71 14.32 2.79 16.37
C ARG A 71 13.06 3.19 17.16
N PHE A 72 12.40 4.29 16.79
CA PHE A 72 11.18 4.80 17.45
C PHE A 72 9.94 4.67 16.59
N ALA A 73 10.05 4.18 15.36
CA ALA A 73 8.96 4.11 14.41
C ALA A 73 7.78 3.27 14.92
N HIS A 74 8.04 2.22 15.69
CA HIS A 74 7.03 1.37 16.33
C HIS A 74 6.04 2.12 17.25
N ARG A 75 6.34 3.37 17.62
CA ARG A 75 5.45 4.22 18.44
C ARG A 75 4.43 5.01 17.61
N TYR A 76 4.48 4.91 16.28
CA TYR A 76 3.71 5.75 15.37
C TYR A 76 2.59 5.01 14.64
N TYR A 77 2.47 3.70 14.83
CA TYR A 77 1.37 2.89 14.33
C TYR A 77 0.81 2.00 15.44
N ASP A 78 -0.48 1.75 15.42
CA ASP A 78 -1.18 1.01 16.47
C ASP A 78 -1.94 -0.21 15.95
N ALA A 79 -2.27 -0.25 14.67
CA ALA A 79 -3.08 -1.31 14.10
C ALA A 79 -2.68 -1.61 12.65
N VAL A 80 -2.97 -2.84 12.22
CA VAL A 80 -2.78 -3.30 10.85
C VAL A 80 -4.08 -3.92 10.33
N GLY A 81 -4.39 -3.64 9.07
CA GLY A 81 -5.49 -4.21 8.32
C GLY A 81 -5.03 -4.67 6.95
N VAL A 82 -5.97 -5.00 6.10
CA VAL A 82 -5.73 -5.30 4.69
C VAL A 82 -6.48 -4.30 3.81
N GLY A 83 -5.94 -4.02 2.65
CA GLY A 83 -6.57 -3.21 1.62
C GLY A 83 -6.24 -3.73 0.24
N VAL A 84 -6.98 -3.25 -0.75
CA VAL A 84 -6.72 -3.54 -2.16
C VAL A 84 -6.54 -2.21 -2.88
N SER A 85 -5.37 -2.00 -3.45
CA SER A 85 -5.08 -0.86 -4.31
C SER A 85 -5.41 -1.25 -5.76
N PHE A 86 -6.20 -0.43 -6.45
CA PHE A 86 -6.51 -0.61 -7.86
C PHE A 86 -5.61 0.27 -8.71
N THR A 87 -5.10 -0.30 -9.80
CA THR A 87 -4.21 0.35 -10.74
C THR A 87 -4.77 0.25 -12.15
N ALA A 88 -4.94 1.39 -12.81
CA ALA A 88 -5.21 1.45 -14.25
C ALA A 88 -3.90 1.17 -15.01
N ARG A 89 -3.65 -0.12 -15.31
CA ARG A 89 -2.36 -0.60 -15.82
C ARG A 89 -2.00 -0.02 -17.17
N ASP A 90 -2.97 0.08 -18.07
CA ASP A 90 -2.82 0.69 -19.38
C ASP A 90 -2.37 2.15 -19.30
N ILE A 91 -2.95 2.93 -18.37
CA ILE A 91 -2.58 4.32 -18.15
C ILE A 91 -1.21 4.41 -17.44
N LEU A 92 -0.92 3.52 -16.47
CA LEU A 92 0.37 3.49 -15.80
C LEU A 92 1.52 3.27 -16.78
N GLU A 93 1.36 2.37 -17.74
CA GLU A 93 2.35 2.10 -18.78
C GLU A 93 2.58 3.32 -19.68
N GLN A 94 1.51 4.04 -20.04
CA GLN A 94 1.62 5.32 -20.77
C GLN A 94 2.38 6.36 -19.93
N CYS A 95 2.05 6.51 -18.64
CA CYS A 95 2.77 7.42 -17.75
C CYS A 95 4.26 7.08 -17.67
N LYS A 96 4.61 5.80 -17.49
CA LYS A 96 6.00 5.34 -17.44
C LYS A 96 6.76 5.65 -18.73
N THR A 97 6.16 5.33 -19.89
CA THR A 97 6.78 5.55 -21.20
C THR A 97 7.02 7.03 -21.50
N GLN A 98 6.12 7.89 -21.06
CA GLN A 98 6.17 9.34 -21.33
C GLN A 98 6.85 10.14 -20.19
N GLY A 99 7.26 9.48 -19.09
CA GLY A 99 7.83 10.17 -17.92
C GLY A 99 6.83 11.06 -17.18
N LEU A 100 5.54 10.72 -17.22
CA LEU A 100 4.47 11.48 -16.58
C LEU A 100 4.22 11.01 -15.13
N PRO A 101 3.63 11.86 -14.28
CA PRO A 101 3.16 11.49 -12.96
C PRO A 101 2.13 10.35 -13.01
N TRP A 102 2.07 9.53 -11.94
CA TRP A 102 1.26 8.29 -11.91
C TRP A 102 -0.13 8.47 -11.27
N GLU A 103 -0.47 9.67 -10.80
CA GLU A 103 -1.69 9.94 -10.05
C GLU A 103 -2.94 9.51 -10.81
N ILE A 104 -3.02 9.78 -12.12
CA ILE A 104 -4.18 9.40 -12.96
C ILE A 104 -4.35 7.88 -13.06
N ALA A 105 -3.27 7.12 -12.92
CA ALA A 105 -3.27 5.66 -13.00
C ALA A 105 -3.45 4.99 -11.63
N LYS A 106 -3.07 5.66 -10.55
CA LYS A 106 -2.95 5.08 -9.21
C LYS A 106 -3.83 5.73 -8.15
N ALA A 107 -4.18 7.02 -8.31
CA ALA A 107 -4.79 7.83 -7.26
C ALA A 107 -6.19 8.38 -7.63
N PHE A 108 -6.86 7.74 -8.59
CA PHE A 108 -8.22 8.10 -8.98
C PHE A 108 -9.24 7.74 -7.87
N ASP A 109 -10.42 8.32 -7.92
CA ASP A 109 -11.47 8.14 -6.92
C ASP A 109 -11.81 6.64 -6.75
N ASN A 110 -11.97 6.21 -5.49
CA ASN A 110 -12.24 4.82 -5.11
C ASN A 110 -11.18 3.79 -5.55
N SER A 111 -9.98 4.23 -5.90
CA SER A 111 -8.89 3.33 -6.31
C SER A 111 -8.24 2.53 -5.16
N THR A 112 -8.80 2.57 -3.95
CA THR A 112 -8.21 1.93 -2.78
C THR A 112 -9.29 1.45 -1.83
N ALA A 113 -9.63 0.17 -1.89
CA ALA A 113 -10.52 -0.46 -0.92
C ALA A 113 -9.76 -0.76 0.38
N ILE A 114 -10.40 -0.50 1.52
CA ILE A 114 -9.81 -0.75 2.82
C ILE A 114 -10.78 -1.52 3.71
N SER A 115 -10.25 -2.48 4.47
CA SER A 115 -11.01 -3.18 5.51
C SER A 115 -11.49 -2.20 6.59
N ASP A 116 -12.73 -2.37 7.05
CA ASP A 116 -13.23 -1.66 8.23
C ASP A 116 -12.63 -2.22 9.53
N ASN A 117 -12.10 -3.44 9.50
CA ASN A 117 -11.53 -4.13 10.64
C ASN A 117 -10.00 -4.03 10.61
N PHE A 118 -9.44 -3.42 11.64
CA PHE A 118 -8.01 -3.39 11.92
C PHE A 118 -7.73 -4.19 13.19
N ILE A 119 -6.63 -4.94 13.19
CA ILE A 119 -6.13 -5.68 14.35
C ILE A 119 -5.11 -4.78 15.04
N GLU A 120 -5.29 -4.56 16.34
CA GLU A 120 -4.32 -3.81 17.14
C GLU A 120 -2.98 -4.56 17.16
N ILE A 121 -1.87 -3.83 16.99
CA ILE A 121 -0.53 -4.42 16.97
C ILE A 121 -0.24 -5.23 18.24
N ALA A 122 -0.73 -4.77 19.37
CA ALA A 122 -0.56 -5.45 20.66
C ALA A 122 -1.25 -6.84 20.73
N GLN A 123 -2.17 -7.14 19.84
CA GLN A 123 -2.86 -8.43 19.74
C GLN A 123 -2.13 -9.42 18.81
N LEU A 124 -1.14 -8.96 18.05
CA LEU A 124 -0.39 -9.80 17.14
C LEU A 124 0.76 -10.50 17.86
N PRO A 125 0.93 -11.83 17.70
CA PRO A 125 2.05 -12.54 18.28
C PRO A 125 3.40 -12.11 17.70
N ASN A 126 3.42 -11.79 16.39
CA ASN A 126 4.61 -11.32 15.68
C ASN A 126 4.23 -10.51 14.45
N ILE A 127 4.57 -9.23 14.45
CA ILE A 127 4.32 -8.31 13.33
C ILE A 127 5.09 -8.69 12.04
N ASN A 128 6.18 -9.44 12.16
CA ASN A 128 6.99 -9.88 11.03
C ASN A 128 6.51 -11.20 10.42
N GLU A 129 5.40 -11.76 10.91
CA GLU A 129 4.87 -13.05 10.42
C GLU A 129 3.39 -12.97 10.06
N ILE A 130 2.90 -11.81 9.69
CA ILE A 130 1.53 -11.62 9.24
C ILE A 130 1.38 -12.23 7.84
N CYS A 131 0.51 -13.22 7.70
CA CYS A 131 0.12 -13.78 6.41
C CYS A 131 -1.19 -13.16 5.96
N PHE A 132 -1.31 -12.85 4.68
CA PHE A 132 -2.51 -12.29 4.07
C PHE A 132 -2.67 -12.82 2.64
N ARG A 133 -3.91 -12.81 2.14
CA ARG A 133 -4.22 -13.29 0.79
C ARG A 133 -5.40 -12.54 0.20
N LEU A 134 -5.50 -12.58 -1.11
CA LEU A 134 -6.67 -12.15 -1.88
C LEU A 134 -7.26 -13.35 -2.59
N GLU A 135 -8.57 -13.50 -2.46
CA GLU A 135 -9.35 -14.50 -3.20
C GLU A 135 -10.27 -13.78 -4.20
N ARG A 136 -10.35 -14.32 -5.40
CA ARG A 136 -11.30 -13.92 -6.44
C ARG A 136 -12.02 -15.17 -6.93
N ASP A 137 -13.36 -15.17 -6.88
CA ASP A 137 -14.19 -16.32 -7.28
C ASP A 137 -13.78 -17.64 -6.59
N SER A 138 -13.49 -17.55 -5.28
CA SER A 138 -13.01 -18.66 -4.43
C SER A 138 -11.63 -19.20 -4.78
N ALA A 139 -10.90 -18.57 -5.70
CA ALA A 139 -9.50 -18.91 -6.00
C ALA A 139 -8.55 -17.89 -5.36
N VAL A 140 -7.50 -18.37 -4.70
CA VAL A 140 -6.43 -17.49 -4.20
C VAL A 140 -5.66 -16.94 -5.39
N VAL A 141 -5.69 -15.62 -5.56
CA VAL A 141 -5.00 -14.91 -6.65
C VAL A 141 -3.73 -14.21 -6.18
N GLN A 142 -3.66 -13.80 -4.90
CA GLN A 142 -2.45 -13.28 -4.29
C GLN A 142 -2.31 -13.80 -2.87
N HIS A 143 -1.09 -14.03 -2.43
CA HIS A 143 -0.75 -14.26 -1.03
C HIS A 143 0.61 -13.64 -0.73
N GLY A 144 0.81 -13.21 0.51
CA GLY A 144 2.06 -12.62 0.95
C GLY A 144 2.27 -12.75 2.45
N LYS A 145 3.49 -12.51 2.85
CA LYS A 145 3.91 -12.53 4.25
C LYS A 145 4.69 -11.26 4.57
N SER A 146 4.46 -10.67 5.73
CA SER A 146 5.14 -9.43 6.14
C SER A 146 6.67 -9.58 6.23
N SER A 147 7.19 -10.80 6.48
CA SER A 147 8.63 -11.09 6.47
C SER A 147 9.27 -11.05 5.09
N GLU A 148 8.49 -11.06 4.01
CA GLU A 148 8.97 -11.00 2.63
C GLU A 148 9.11 -9.56 2.12
N MET A 149 8.69 -8.58 2.92
CA MET A 149 8.88 -7.16 2.59
C MET A 149 10.36 -6.80 2.55
N ILE A 150 10.78 -6.10 1.49
CA ILE A 150 12.12 -5.52 1.35
C ILE A 150 12.36 -4.45 2.43
N PHE A 151 11.34 -3.64 2.68
CA PHE A 151 11.34 -2.59 3.70
C PHE A 151 10.22 -2.88 4.71
N ASN A 152 10.58 -3.15 5.95
CA ASN A 152 9.59 -3.28 7.02
C ASN A 152 8.94 -1.93 7.35
N ILE A 153 7.84 -1.96 8.10
CA ILE A 153 7.07 -0.75 8.44
C ILE A 153 7.90 0.32 9.16
N ASP A 154 8.84 -0.07 10.01
CA ASP A 154 9.69 0.89 10.74
C ASP A 154 10.64 1.64 9.80
N LYS A 155 11.23 0.95 8.80
CA LYS A 155 12.07 1.58 7.77
C LYS A 155 11.24 2.49 6.88
N ILE A 156 10.02 2.07 6.50
CA ILE A 156 9.08 2.87 5.72
C ILE A 156 8.75 4.18 6.44
N ILE A 157 8.31 4.10 7.70
CA ILE A 157 7.97 5.28 8.51
C ILE A 157 9.16 6.22 8.64
N ALA A 158 10.35 5.68 8.96
CA ALA A 158 11.55 6.49 9.11
C ALA A 158 11.91 7.22 7.81
N TYR A 159 11.77 6.56 6.67
CA TYR A 159 12.08 7.16 5.38
C TYR A 159 11.04 8.19 4.94
N VAL A 160 9.76 7.81 4.91
CA VAL A 160 8.65 8.67 4.46
C VAL A 160 8.55 9.94 5.31
N SER A 161 8.76 9.82 6.63
CA SER A 161 8.66 10.96 7.54
C SER A 161 9.76 12.03 7.34
N LYS A 162 10.80 11.76 6.56
CA LYS A 162 11.77 12.77 6.14
C LYS A 162 11.15 13.79 5.17
N PHE A 163 10.19 13.37 4.37
CA PHE A 163 9.57 14.18 3.30
C PHE A 163 8.22 14.74 3.72
N VAL A 164 7.36 13.90 4.28
CA VAL A 164 5.99 14.26 4.66
C VAL A 164 5.73 14.02 6.14
N MET A 165 5.02 14.96 6.77
CA MET A 165 4.58 14.80 8.15
C MET A 165 3.50 13.72 8.22
N LEU A 166 3.66 12.75 9.10
CA LEU A 166 2.64 11.77 9.44
C LEU A 166 1.62 12.38 10.40
N LYS A 167 0.34 12.11 10.18
CA LYS A 167 -0.78 12.55 11.03
C LYS A 167 -1.57 11.34 11.51
N ILE A 168 -2.23 11.49 12.64
CA ILE A 168 -3.16 10.47 13.17
C ILE A 168 -4.23 10.16 12.13
N GLY A 169 -4.45 8.89 11.89
CA GLY A 169 -5.39 8.39 10.89
C GLY A 169 -4.82 8.25 9.47
N ASP A 170 -3.59 8.71 9.19
CA ASP A 170 -2.93 8.39 7.92
C ASP A 170 -2.73 6.88 7.80
N LEU A 171 -2.78 6.39 6.56
CA LEU A 171 -2.64 4.98 6.24
C LEU A 171 -1.36 4.74 5.44
N ILE A 172 -0.65 3.66 5.75
CA ILE A 172 0.50 3.22 4.98
C ILE A 172 0.18 1.87 4.36
N PHE A 173 0.04 1.85 3.05
CA PHE A 173 -0.03 0.67 2.21
C PHE A 173 1.41 0.23 1.92
N THR A 174 1.74 -1.02 2.25
CA THR A 174 3.14 -1.47 2.34
C THR A 174 3.66 -2.11 1.06
N GLY A 175 2.89 -2.10 -0.01
CA GLY A 175 3.20 -2.78 -1.26
C GLY A 175 2.55 -4.15 -1.36
N THR A 176 2.44 -4.66 -2.57
CA THR A 176 1.72 -5.89 -2.92
C THR A 176 2.66 -7.05 -3.23
N PRO A 177 2.33 -8.30 -2.85
CA PRO A 177 3.02 -9.49 -3.33
C PRO A 177 2.74 -9.76 -4.81
N ALA A 178 3.39 -10.75 -5.40
CA ALA A 178 3.16 -11.19 -6.79
C ALA A 178 1.72 -11.69 -7.03
N GLY A 179 1.30 -11.76 -8.31
CA GLY A 179 -0.04 -12.20 -8.73
C GLY A 179 -1.00 -11.06 -9.08
N THR A 180 -0.48 -9.91 -9.47
CA THR A 180 -1.27 -8.70 -9.83
C THR A 180 -1.78 -8.73 -11.27
#